data_8ed7319cd37a21299eae15617ee7918f
#
_entry.id   8ed7319cd37a21299eae15617ee7918f
#
_cell.length_a   1.000
_cell.length_b   1.000
_cell.length_c   1.000
_cell.angle_alpha   90.00
_cell.angle_beta   90.00
_cell.angle_gamma   90.00
#
_symmetry.space_group_name_H-M   'P 1'
#
loop_
_entity.id
_entity.type
_entity.pdbx_description
1 polymer ?
#
loop_
_entity_poly.entity_id
_entity_poly.type
_entity_poly.pdbx_seq_one_letter_code
_entity_poly.pdbx_strand_id
1 'polypeptide(L)'
;MGSMGAIVFLPREGDTSSLMLENLLFDPAAAWLSAALERAGVERFLVVCHDDDRERAGECFPGGTEFVTDGAEDAAGQLTAFLAALEGNVAVFTRPVFLDDQGARRLAGEEELPRGEDTGVYRVSAAALKEAVEGGEDFVSAVRAGSHFGMKTGRYEGVLPLDSSAPAWDSAQYFARHASIDRLRGELTAHPVRFVDAENAYIGPHVTVGGGTVILPGTILRGRTSVGRFCEVGPNTMIRDCIVGDRVTVNASQLSGSTVEEGVIIGPFAHVRPGCHVGKDVKVGDFVALKNSTVGQGAKISRLTYVGDCDVGERANLGCGTVTVNYDGTSKYRTVIGDGAFIGCNTNLVAPVKVGDGAYTAAGSTITDDVPADSLAIARSVQVVKKQWAAKRRRRSGR
;
A
#
# COMPACT_ATOMS: atom_id res chain seq x y z
N MET A 1 30.13 5.84 11.07
CA MET A 1 29.20 7.01 10.98
C MET A 1 28.21 6.84 12.10
N GLY A 2 28.10 7.79 13.04
CA GLY A 2 27.07 7.75 14.09
C GLY A 2 25.69 7.79 13.47
N SER A 3 24.70 7.10 14.05
CA SER A 3 23.32 7.12 13.56
C SER A 3 22.73 8.51 13.76
N MET A 4 22.24 9.12 12.68
CA MET A 4 21.52 10.38 12.72
C MET A 4 20.10 10.17 13.25
N GLY A 5 19.63 11.05 14.13
CA GLY A 5 18.25 11.11 14.58
C GLY A 5 17.47 12.23 13.91
N ALA A 6 16.14 12.19 14.02
CA ALA A 6 15.26 13.26 13.60
C ALA A 6 14.27 13.63 14.71
N ILE A 7 14.05 14.93 14.91
CA ILE A 7 13.00 15.50 15.75
C ILE A 7 12.03 16.22 14.84
N VAL A 8 10.77 15.78 14.82
CA VAL A 8 9.75 16.30 13.93
C VAL A 8 8.60 16.89 14.74
N PHE A 9 8.39 18.19 14.61
CA PHE A 9 7.22 18.86 15.19
C PHE A 9 6.06 18.79 14.20
N LEU A 10 4.89 18.42 14.70
CA LEU A 10 3.64 18.43 13.98
C LEU A 10 2.73 19.55 14.52
N PRO A 11 3.02 20.82 14.19
CA PRO A 11 2.26 21.94 14.74
C PRO A 11 0.83 21.94 14.24
N ARG A 12 -0.10 22.38 15.08
CA ARG A 12 -1.50 22.63 14.72
C ARG A 12 -1.72 24.11 14.40
N GLU A 13 -2.66 24.38 13.52
CA GLU A 13 -3.22 25.72 13.29
C GLU A 13 -4.60 25.79 13.94
N GLY A 14 -4.69 26.35 15.15
CA GLY A 14 -5.91 26.36 15.95
C GLY A 14 -6.32 24.94 16.38
N ASP A 15 -7.61 24.61 16.19
CA ASP A 15 -8.19 23.31 16.56
C ASP A 15 -8.06 22.24 15.45
N THR A 16 -7.38 22.55 14.34
CA THR A 16 -7.23 21.60 13.22
C THR A 16 -6.01 20.70 13.43
N SER A 17 -6.07 19.47 12.95
CA SER A 17 -4.90 18.57 12.91
C SER A 17 -3.74 19.20 12.15
N SER A 18 -2.52 18.77 12.47
CA SER A 18 -1.32 19.24 11.77
C SER A 18 -1.41 19.03 10.26
N LEU A 19 -0.97 20.02 9.47
CA LEU A 19 -0.85 19.91 8.00
C LEU A 19 0.02 18.71 7.57
N MET A 20 0.97 18.30 8.40
CA MET A 20 1.79 17.11 8.13
C MET A 20 0.98 15.81 8.09
N LEU A 21 -0.22 15.79 8.69
CA LEU A 21 -1.14 14.65 8.67
C LEU A 21 -2.18 14.73 7.54
N GLU A 22 -2.17 15.80 6.75
CA GLU A 22 -2.99 15.90 5.56
C GLU A 22 -2.37 15.14 4.39
N ASN A 23 -3.23 14.56 3.53
CA ASN A 23 -2.77 13.72 2.43
C ASN A 23 -2.10 14.53 1.32
N LEU A 24 -0.87 14.22 1.06
CA LEU A 24 -0.12 14.65 -0.11
C LEU A 24 -0.16 13.50 -1.13
N LEU A 25 -0.92 13.64 -2.20
CA LEU A 25 -1.40 12.54 -3.05
C LEU A 25 -2.30 11.59 -2.23
N PHE A 26 -1.82 10.42 -1.83
CA PHE A 26 -2.61 9.40 -1.12
C PHE A 26 -2.12 9.10 0.29
N ASP A 27 -0.97 9.63 0.67
CA ASP A 27 -0.32 9.39 1.97
C ASP A 27 -0.07 10.71 2.68
N PRO A 28 -0.11 10.79 4.02
CA PRO A 28 0.18 12.00 4.77
C PRO A 28 1.56 12.59 4.45
N ALA A 29 1.70 13.92 4.47
CA ALA A 29 2.98 14.58 4.25
C ALA A 29 4.07 14.07 5.21
N ALA A 30 3.73 13.74 6.45
CA ALA A 30 4.62 13.12 7.43
C ALA A 30 5.16 11.76 6.98
N ALA A 31 4.36 10.95 6.25
CA ALA A 31 4.80 9.68 5.71
C ALA A 31 5.82 9.86 4.57
N TRP A 32 5.68 10.91 3.77
CA TRP A 32 6.69 11.28 2.77
C TRP A 32 8.00 11.69 3.42
N LEU A 33 7.92 12.52 4.47
CA LEU A 33 9.08 12.97 5.24
C LEU A 33 9.82 11.80 5.88
N SER A 34 9.11 10.96 6.64
CA SER A 34 9.72 9.82 7.34
C SER A 34 10.37 8.85 6.38
N ALA A 35 9.70 8.50 5.28
CA ALA A 35 10.23 7.59 4.28
C ALA A 35 11.50 8.12 3.60
N ALA A 36 11.58 9.41 3.31
CA ALA A 36 12.78 10.03 2.74
C ALA A 36 13.96 10.01 3.74
N LEU A 37 13.69 10.28 5.03
CA LEU A 37 14.68 10.25 6.09
C LEU A 37 15.18 8.82 6.38
N GLU A 38 14.30 7.82 6.44
CA GLU A 38 14.68 6.40 6.59
C GLU A 38 15.65 5.98 5.47
N ARG A 39 15.34 6.32 4.22
CA ARG A 39 16.23 6.02 3.08
C ARG A 39 17.55 6.79 3.09
N ALA A 40 17.60 7.93 3.78
CA ALA A 40 18.83 8.68 4.01
C ALA A 40 19.65 8.16 5.20
N GLY A 41 19.17 7.11 5.89
CA GLY A 41 19.89 6.48 7.01
C GLY A 41 19.55 7.07 8.39
N VAL A 42 18.45 7.79 8.52
CA VAL A 42 17.92 8.20 9.84
C VAL A 42 17.24 6.99 10.49
N GLU A 43 17.75 6.59 11.65
CA GLU A 43 17.29 5.36 12.33
C GLU A 43 16.40 5.66 13.56
N ARG A 44 16.48 6.86 14.12
CA ARG A 44 15.73 7.23 15.32
C ARG A 44 14.89 8.46 15.08
N PHE A 45 13.63 8.37 15.47
CA PHE A 45 12.67 9.45 15.34
C PHE A 45 12.07 9.82 16.70
N LEU A 46 11.94 11.11 16.96
CA LEU A 46 11.11 11.67 18.02
C LEU A 46 10.12 12.64 17.37
N VAL A 47 8.84 12.43 17.64
CA VAL A 47 7.76 13.23 17.08
C VAL A 47 7.08 14.00 18.20
N VAL A 48 7.02 15.33 18.05
CA VAL A 48 6.31 16.21 18.97
C VAL A 48 4.98 16.58 18.34
N CYS A 49 3.88 16.14 18.95
CA CYS A 49 2.53 16.35 18.42
C CYS A 49 1.49 16.49 19.53
N HIS A 50 0.30 16.96 19.17
CA HIS A 50 -0.85 16.95 20.07
C HIS A 50 -1.34 15.50 20.30
N ASP A 51 -1.92 15.20 21.47
CA ASP A 51 -2.38 13.85 21.81
C ASP A 51 -3.38 13.28 20.80
N ASP A 52 -4.33 14.09 20.32
CA ASP A 52 -5.31 13.66 19.33
C ASP A 52 -4.70 13.27 17.98
N ASP A 53 -3.51 13.75 17.66
CA ASP A 53 -2.80 13.47 16.41
C ASP A 53 -1.88 12.25 16.52
N ARG A 54 -1.64 11.75 17.74
CA ARG A 54 -0.64 10.71 18.04
C ARG A 54 -0.87 9.39 17.31
N GLU A 55 -2.11 8.93 17.25
CA GLU A 55 -2.46 7.67 16.52
C GLU A 55 -2.16 7.81 15.03
N ARG A 56 -2.65 8.87 14.39
CA ARG A 56 -2.40 9.15 12.96
C ARG A 56 -0.92 9.37 12.66
N ALA A 57 -0.20 10.07 13.55
CA ALA A 57 1.24 10.26 13.42
C ALA A 57 1.98 8.91 13.51
N GLY A 58 1.55 8.02 14.42
CA GLY A 58 2.12 6.68 14.57
C GLY A 58 2.07 5.83 13.29
N GLU A 59 1.08 6.04 12.43
CA GLU A 59 0.98 5.37 11.14
C GLU A 59 1.99 5.90 10.10
N CYS A 60 2.52 7.12 10.31
CA CYS A 60 3.42 7.79 9.37
C CYS A 60 4.90 7.50 9.61
N PHE A 61 5.28 7.06 10.80
CA PHE A 61 6.68 6.87 11.20
C PHE A 61 6.99 5.39 11.45
N PRO A 62 8.28 5.00 11.43
CA PRO A 62 8.66 3.60 11.67
C PRO A 62 8.38 3.15 13.10
N GLY A 63 8.27 1.83 13.29
CA GLY A 63 8.16 1.23 14.62
C GLY A 63 9.36 1.61 15.51
N GLY A 64 9.11 1.93 16.77
CA GLY A 64 10.14 2.42 17.70
C GLY A 64 10.31 3.94 17.74
N THR A 65 9.51 4.70 16.97
CA THR A 65 9.43 6.17 17.08
C THR A 65 8.96 6.59 18.46
N GLU A 66 9.66 7.54 19.06
CA GLU A 66 9.29 8.14 20.33
C GLU A 66 8.32 9.32 20.10
N PHE A 67 7.29 9.44 20.94
CA PHE A 67 6.28 10.50 20.82
C PHE A 67 6.24 11.34 22.08
N VAL A 68 6.29 12.66 21.93
CA VAL A 68 6.18 13.65 22.98
C VAL A 68 4.93 14.49 22.74
N THR A 69 4.11 14.66 23.78
CA THR A 69 2.96 15.57 23.71
C THR A 69 3.44 17.01 23.76
N ASP A 70 3.00 17.81 22.78
CA ASP A 70 3.32 19.24 22.74
C ASP A 70 2.79 19.95 23.99
N GLY A 71 3.67 20.70 24.66
CA GLY A 71 3.36 21.41 25.91
C GLY A 71 3.28 20.53 27.16
N ALA A 72 3.65 19.26 27.13
CA ALA A 72 3.73 18.40 28.32
C ALA A 72 4.83 18.88 29.28
N GLU A 73 4.59 18.76 30.60
CA GLU A 73 5.53 19.21 31.64
C GLU A 73 6.91 18.53 31.54
N ASP A 74 6.97 17.29 31.07
CA ASP A 74 8.20 16.49 30.94
C ASP A 74 8.78 16.50 29.51
N ALA A 75 8.23 17.28 28.60
CA ALA A 75 8.65 17.31 27.18
C ALA A 75 10.15 17.63 27.03
N ALA A 76 10.66 18.58 27.80
CA ALA A 76 12.08 18.92 27.79
C ALA A 76 12.97 17.75 28.25
N GLY A 77 12.53 17.00 29.27
CA GLY A 77 13.23 15.81 29.75
C GLY A 77 13.29 14.69 28.71
N GLN A 78 12.18 14.45 28.02
CA GLN A 78 12.11 13.45 26.95
C GLN A 78 12.97 13.83 25.73
N LEU A 79 12.96 15.11 25.33
CA LEU A 79 13.85 15.65 24.28
C LEU A 79 15.32 15.48 24.67
N THR A 80 15.69 15.81 25.88
CA THR A 80 17.07 15.67 26.39
C THR A 80 17.51 14.22 26.43
N ALA A 81 16.64 13.29 26.85
CA ALA A 81 16.91 11.85 26.85
C ALA A 81 17.13 11.31 25.44
N PHE A 82 16.30 11.73 24.49
CA PHE A 82 16.46 11.36 23.08
C PHE A 82 17.80 11.86 22.51
N LEU A 83 18.13 13.15 22.75
CA LEU A 83 19.39 13.73 22.29
C LEU A 83 20.63 13.06 22.92
N ALA A 84 20.54 12.66 24.20
CA ALA A 84 21.62 11.96 24.90
C ALA A 84 21.95 10.57 24.30
N ALA A 85 20.99 9.98 23.60
CA ALA A 85 21.14 8.67 22.97
C ALA A 85 21.61 8.74 21.50
N LEU A 86 21.90 9.97 21.00
CA LEU A 86 22.40 10.18 19.63
C LEU A 86 23.89 10.50 19.64
N GLU A 87 24.60 9.94 18.66
CA GLU A 87 25.98 10.27 18.37
C GLU A 87 26.04 11.07 17.06
N GLY A 88 26.35 12.39 17.15
CA GLY A 88 26.51 13.23 15.96
C GLY A 88 25.41 14.30 15.80
N ASN A 89 24.88 14.41 14.59
CA ASN A 89 23.88 15.42 14.27
C ASN A 89 22.45 14.89 14.37
N VAL A 90 21.53 15.82 14.66
CA VAL A 90 20.08 15.60 14.62
C VAL A 90 19.45 16.52 13.59
N ALA A 91 18.51 15.98 12.78
CA ALA A 91 17.65 16.78 11.94
C ALA A 91 16.45 17.27 12.73
N VAL A 92 16.15 18.55 12.67
CA VAL A 92 15.01 19.14 13.39
C VAL A 92 14.08 19.83 12.39
N PHE A 93 12.81 19.48 12.44
CA PHE A 93 11.74 20.02 11.60
C PHE A 93 10.77 20.78 12.48
N THR A 94 10.76 22.11 12.36
CA THR A 94 9.95 23.01 13.21
C THR A 94 8.67 23.49 12.54
N ARG A 95 8.50 23.23 11.25
CA ARG A 95 7.35 23.60 10.43
C ARG A 95 6.95 22.46 9.49
N PRO A 96 5.71 22.47 8.96
CA PRO A 96 5.30 21.57 7.90
C PRO A 96 6.15 21.75 6.64
N VAL A 97 6.71 20.64 6.15
CA VAL A 97 7.54 20.61 4.93
C VAL A 97 7.32 19.32 4.15
N PHE A 98 7.46 19.43 2.83
CA PHE A 98 7.76 18.27 1.99
C PHE A 98 9.28 18.17 1.80
N LEU A 99 9.82 16.97 1.96
CA LEU A 99 11.23 16.64 1.78
C LEU A 99 11.34 15.43 0.85
N ASP A 100 12.12 15.55 -0.23
CA ASP A 100 12.40 14.42 -1.08
C ASP A 100 13.70 13.69 -0.67
N ASP A 101 14.02 12.60 -1.36
CA ASP A 101 15.21 11.81 -1.10
C ASP A 101 16.52 12.59 -1.32
N GLN A 102 16.53 13.58 -2.22
CA GLN A 102 17.71 14.41 -2.45
C GLN A 102 17.93 15.35 -1.26
N GLY A 103 16.86 16.01 -0.81
CA GLY A 103 16.88 16.85 0.38
C GLY A 103 17.26 16.07 1.62
N ALA A 104 16.68 14.88 1.81
CA ALA A 104 16.99 14.02 2.95
C ALA A 104 18.47 13.56 2.96
N ARG A 105 19.04 13.17 1.82
CA ARG A 105 20.48 12.82 1.71
C ARG A 105 21.39 14.01 2.01
N ARG A 106 21.05 15.21 1.54
CA ARG A 106 21.81 16.43 1.86
C ARG A 106 21.75 16.75 3.36
N LEU A 107 20.57 16.57 3.96
CA LEU A 107 20.38 16.83 5.39
C LEU A 107 21.17 15.83 6.25
N ALA A 108 21.20 14.56 5.86
CA ALA A 108 21.94 13.51 6.54
C ALA A 108 23.45 13.50 6.24
N GLY A 109 23.87 14.11 5.13
CA GLY A 109 25.28 14.16 4.71
C GLY A 109 26.13 15.14 5.48
N GLU A 110 27.44 15.11 5.20
CA GLU A 110 28.41 16.05 5.79
C GLU A 110 28.52 17.38 5.02
N GLU A 111 27.97 17.43 3.80
CA GLU A 111 28.02 18.63 2.95
C GLU A 111 27.34 19.84 3.59
N GLU A 112 27.79 21.03 3.22
CA GLU A 112 27.14 22.27 3.64
C GLU A 112 25.71 22.33 3.07
N LEU A 113 24.74 22.63 3.94
CA LEU A 113 23.35 22.75 3.51
C LEU A 113 23.17 23.99 2.64
N PRO A 114 22.39 23.91 1.54
CA PRO A 114 22.07 25.07 0.73
C PRO A 114 21.36 26.12 1.59
N ARG A 115 21.86 27.36 1.58
CA ARG A 115 21.31 28.48 2.35
C ARG A 115 20.39 29.33 1.49
N GLY A 116 19.30 29.76 2.07
CA GLY A 116 18.27 30.59 1.44
C GLY A 116 17.23 31.01 2.46
N GLU A 117 15.96 31.06 2.02
CA GLU A 117 14.85 31.27 2.93
C GLU A 117 14.76 30.13 3.95
N ASP A 118 14.53 30.47 5.19
CA ASP A 118 14.41 29.49 6.29
C ASP A 118 13.16 28.62 6.10
N THR A 119 13.37 27.35 5.81
CA THR A 119 12.29 26.36 5.62
C THR A 119 11.80 25.74 6.91
N GLY A 120 12.43 26.02 8.05
CA GLY A 120 12.17 25.37 9.35
C GLY A 120 12.82 23.99 9.49
N VAL A 121 13.81 23.69 8.65
CA VAL A 121 14.58 22.43 8.67
C VAL A 121 16.03 22.73 9.04
N TYR A 122 16.54 22.06 10.06
CA TYR A 122 17.85 22.33 10.62
C TYR A 122 18.65 21.05 10.81
N ARG A 123 19.97 21.18 10.71
CA ARG A 123 20.94 20.15 11.13
C ARG A 123 21.75 20.71 12.29
N VAL A 124 21.63 20.10 13.47
CA VAL A 124 22.24 20.56 14.71
C VAL A 124 23.05 19.43 15.34
N SER A 125 24.15 19.76 16.02
CA SER A 125 24.84 18.78 16.86
C SER A 125 23.93 18.37 18.02
N ALA A 126 23.66 17.07 18.17
CA ALA A 126 22.81 16.56 19.25
C ALA A 126 23.37 16.93 20.64
N ALA A 127 24.71 16.86 20.80
CA ALA A 127 25.37 17.24 22.04
C ALA A 127 25.21 18.74 22.36
N ALA A 128 25.41 19.62 21.37
CA ALA A 128 25.27 21.07 21.55
C ALA A 128 23.82 21.46 21.86
N LEU A 129 22.85 20.83 21.14
CA LEU A 129 21.42 21.08 21.38
C LEU A 129 21.01 20.62 22.79
N LYS A 130 21.48 19.44 23.21
CA LYS A 130 21.25 18.95 24.58
C LYS A 130 21.78 19.92 25.65
N GLU A 131 23.02 20.37 25.50
CA GLU A 131 23.66 21.31 26.44
C GLU A 131 22.86 22.61 26.53
N ALA A 132 22.42 23.17 25.41
CA ALA A 132 21.61 24.39 25.37
C ALA A 132 20.26 24.21 26.11
N VAL A 133 19.56 23.10 25.89
CA VAL A 133 18.29 22.80 26.54
C VAL A 133 18.47 22.58 28.05
N GLU A 134 19.50 21.84 28.46
CA GLU A 134 19.84 21.65 29.88
C GLU A 134 20.24 22.97 30.55
N GLY A 135 20.84 23.91 29.82
CA GLY A 135 21.18 25.26 30.26
C GLY A 135 19.97 26.19 30.36
N GLY A 136 18.77 25.74 30.01
CA GLY A 136 17.53 26.53 30.07
C GLY A 136 17.29 27.44 28.87
N GLU A 137 18.01 27.24 27.77
CA GLU A 137 17.75 27.94 26.53
C GLU A 137 16.45 27.39 25.88
N ASP A 138 15.69 28.31 25.26
CA ASP A 138 14.52 27.91 24.51
C ASP A 138 14.93 26.98 23.32
N PHE A 139 14.25 25.83 23.20
CA PHE A 139 14.59 24.80 22.24
C PHE A 139 14.66 25.34 20.79
N VAL A 140 13.68 26.15 20.37
CA VAL A 140 13.62 26.70 19.00
C VAL A 140 14.78 27.68 18.78
N SER A 141 15.16 28.45 19.78
CA SER A 141 16.31 29.38 19.73
C SER A 141 17.62 28.62 19.59
N ALA A 142 17.80 27.55 20.36
CA ALA A 142 18.98 26.68 20.30
C ALA A 142 19.08 25.98 18.91
N VAL A 143 17.96 25.52 18.37
CA VAL A 143 17.92 24.90 17.03
C VAL A 143 18.33 25.89 15.93
N ARG A 144 17.89 27.16 16.03
CA ARG A 144 18.22 28.20 15.03
C ARG A 144 19.71 28.56 14.99
N ALA A 145 20.47 28.26 16.04
CA ALA A 145 21.91 28.38 16.02
C ALA A 145 22.61 27.35 15.13
N GLY A 146 21.92 26.27 14.74
CA GLY A 146 22.42 25.25 13.82
C GLY A 146 22.40 25.65 12.36
N SER A 147 22.82 24.73 11.50
CA SER A 147 22.75 24.91 10.04
C SER A 147 21.33 24.70 9.55
N HIS A 148 20.72 25.72 8.93
CA HIS A 148 19.38 25.59 8.33
C HIS A 148 19.44 25.17 6.86
N PHE A 149 18.46 24.37 6.46
CA PHE A 149 18.21 24.02 5.07
C PHE A 149 17.34 25.12 4.45
N GLY A 150 17.91 25.88 3.52
CA GLY A 150 17.20 26.99 2.88
C GLY A 150 16.68 26.62 1.50
N MET A 151 15.59 27.25 1.09
CA MET A 151 15.08 27.19 -0.28
C MET A 151 15.57 28.44 -1.03
N LYS A 152 16.24 28.26 -2.17
CA LYS A 152 16.63 29.38 -3.03
C LYS A 152 15.42 29.87 -3.80
N THR A 153 15.23 31.18 -3.84
CA THR A 153 14.11 31.81 -4.56
C THR A 153 13.99 31.27 -5.98
N GLY A 154 12.83 30.70 -6.27
CA GLY A 154 12.50 30.15 -7.60
C GLY A 154 13.18 28.83 -7.96
N ARG A 155 13.89 28.18 -7.02
CA ARG A 155 14.54 26.89 -7.26
C ARG A 155 14.27 25.90 -6.14
N TYR A 156 13.68 24.76 -6.53
CA TYR A 156 13.52 23.61 -5.64
C TYR A 156 14.88 22.94 -5.35
N GLU A 157 15.19 22.71 -4.09
CA GLU A 157 16.47 22.13 -3.62
C GLU A 157 16.28 20.86 -2.78
N GLY A 158 15.14 20.19 -2.93
CA GLY A 158 14.80 18.97 -2.20
C GLY A 158 13.97 19.19 -0.93
N VAL A 159 13.61 20.44 -0.62
CA VAL A 159 12.75 20.82 0.49
C VAL A 159 11.74 21.87 0.03
N LEU A 160 10.49 21.76 0.49
CA LEU A 160 9.42 22.73 0.19
C LEU A 160 8.59 22.96 1.45
N PRO A 161 8.53 24.19 1.99
CA PRO A 161 7.60 24.53 3.06
C PRO A 161 6.15 24.29 2.63
N LEU A 162 5.36 23.74 3.55
CA LEU A 162 3.93 23.54 3.36
C LEU A 162 3.15 24.56 4.17
N ASP A 163 2.12 25.13 3.56
CA ASP A 163 1.11 25.95 4.22
C ASP A 163 -0.28 25.51 3.75
N SER A 164 -1.33 26.11 4.28
CA SER A 164 -2.71 25.78 3.92
C SER A 164 -3.16 26.28 2.54
N SER A 165 -2.25 26.92 1.76
CA SER A 165 -2.58 27.43 0.44
C SER A 165 -2.59 26.35 -0.64
N ALA A 166 -3.54 26.40 -1.56
CA ALA A 166 -3.60 25.48 -2.69
C ALA A 166 -2.31 25.47 -3.54
N PRO A 167 -1.65 26.59 -3.85
CA PRO A 167 -0.40 26.59 -4.61
C PRO A 167 0.74 25.81 -3.95
N ALA A 168 0.86 25.83 -2.61
CA ALA A 168 1.88 25.06 -1.90
C ALA A 168 1.62 23.56 -2.02
N TRP A 169 0.36 23.14 -1.85
CA TRP A 169 -0.05 21.74 -2.02
C TRP A 169 0.10 21.24 -3.45
N ASP A 170 -0.29 22.01 -4.45
CA ASP A 170 -0.13 21.65 -5.86
C ASP A 170 1.36 21.46 -6.20
N SER A 171 2.22 22.34 -5.72
CA SER A 171 3.67 22.23 -5.87
C SER A 171 4.21 20.99 -5.19
N ALA A 172 3.80 20.72 -3.95
CA ALA A 172 4.23 19.55 -3.19
C ALA A 172 3.76 18.24 -3.84
N GLN A 173 2.52 18.17 -4.33
CA GLN A 173 2.01 17.01 -5.07
C GLN A 173 2.81 16.75 -6.36
N TYR A 174 3.15 17.80 -7.10
CA TYR A 174 3.99 17.71 -8.29
C TYR A 174 5.36 17.10 -7.93
N PHE A 175 6.05 17.64 -6.93
CA PHE A 175 7.37 17.16 -6.52
C PHE A 175 7.32 15.77 -5.90
N ALA A 176 6.31 15.45 -5.09
CA ALA A 176 6.13 14.12 -4.49
C ALA A 176 5.99 13.03 -5.57
N ARG A 177 5.17 13.29 -6.60
CA ARG A 177 5.00 12.36 -7.72
C ARG A 177 6.32 12.13 -8.45
N HIS A 178 7.04 13.19 -8.79
CA HIS A 178 8.31 13.10 -9.53
C HIS A 178 9.41 12.46 -8.68
N ALA A 179 9.52 12.83 -7.41
CA ALA A 179 10.52 12.24 -6.50
C ALA A 179 10.42 10.72 -6.43
N SER A 180 9.21 10.17 -6.31
CA SER A 180 9.01 8.71 -6.29
C SER A 180 9.38 8.04 -7.60
N ILE A 181 9.06 8.65 -8.73
CA ILE A 181 9.40 8.12 -10.06
C ILE A 181 10.92 8.16 -10.28
N ASP A 182 11.56 9.28 -9.94
CA ASP A 182 13.00 9.46 -10.08
C ASP A 182 13.78 8.53 -9.16
N ARG A 183 13.28 8.30 -7.95
CA ARG A 183 13.83 7.30 -7.04
C ARG A 183 13.84 5.91 -7.66
N LEU A 184 12.72 5.45 -8.20
CA LEU A 184 12.61 4.11 -8.80
C LEU A 184 13.40 3.99 -10.11
N ARG A 185 13.60 5.09 -10.84
CA ARG A 185 14.46 5.14 -12.04
C ARG A 185 15.94 5.22 -11.68
N GLY A 186 16.26 5.90 -10.58
CA GLY A 186 17.63 6.17 -10.14
C GLY A 186 18.36 4.97 -9.54
N GLU A 187 17.66 3.89 -9.23
CA GLU A 187 18.28 2.64 -8.83
C GLU A 187 19.06 2.07 -10.02
N LEU A 188 20.39 2.24 -10.00
CA LEU A 188 21.33 1.75 -11.01
C LEU A 188 21.34 0.21 -11.04
N THR A 189 20.38 -0.37 -11.71
CA THR A 189 20.27 -1.81 -11.93
C THR A 189 20.46 -2.12 -13.41
N ALA A 190 20.89 -3.34 -13.73
CA ALA A 190 20.94 -3.81 -15.11
C ALA A 190 19.56 -3.77 -15.80
N HIS A 191 18.49 -3.74 -15.01
CA HIS A 191 17.11 -3.70 -15.44
C HIS A 191 16.35 -2.62 -14.67
N PRO A 192 16.33 -1.37 -15.11
CA PRO A 192 15.60 -0.30 -14.42
C PRO A 192 14.08 -0.51 -14.47
N VAL A 193 13.37 0.08 -13.51
CA VAL A 193 11.91 0.20 -13.56
C VAL A 193 11.53 1.13 -14.72
N ARG A 194 10.58 0.71 -15.55
CA ARG A 194 10.12 1.48 -16.71
C ARG A 194 8.71 2.02 -16.49
N PHE A 195 8.53 3.29 -16.74
CA PHE A 195 7.22 3.95 -16.78
C PHE A 195 6.86 4.24 -18.23
N VAL A 196 5.72 3.72 -18.70
CA VAL A 196 5.24 4.03 -20.06
C VAL A 196 4.73 5.47 -20.13
N ASP A 197 4.07 5.91 -19.08
CA ASP A 197 3.65 7.30 -18.90
C ASP A 197 3.83 7.69 -17.43
N ALA A 198 4.93 8.39 -17.15
CA ALA A 198 5.27 8.82 -15.80
C ALA A 198 4.31 9.88 -15.24
N GLU A 199 3.71 10.69 -16.13
CA GLU A 199 2.76 11.73 -15.72
C GLU A 199 1.43 11.15 -15.23
N ASN A 200 1.11 9.92 -15.59
CA ASN A 200 -0.09 9.20 -15.17
C ASN A 200 0.23 7.98 -14.28
N ALA A 201 1.32 8.04 -13.52
CA ALA A 201 1.66 7.06 -12.49
C ALA A 201 1.76 7.75 -11.12
N TYR A 202 1.23 7.12 -10.09
CA TYR A 202 1.21 7.64 -8.72
C TYR A 202 1.81 6.59 -7.78
N ILE A 203 2.95 6.91 -7.21
CA ILE A 203 3.73 5.99 -6.38
C ILE A 203 3.91 6.60 -4.99
N GLY A 204 3.44 5.89 -3.96
CA GLY A 204 3.56 6.33 -2.57
C GLY A 204 4.99 6.27 -2.02
N PRO A 205 5.23 6.90 -0.87
CA PRO A 205 6.57 7.07 -0.30
C PRO A 205 7.22 5.76 0.15
N HIS A 206 6.44 4.79 0.61
CA HIS A 206 6.93 3.50 1.12
C HIS A 206 6.88 2.36 0.08
N VAL A 207 6.50 2.69 -1.16
CA VAL A 207 6.41 1.69 -2.24
C VAL A 207 7.79 1.30 -2.73
N THR A 208 8.01 0.00 -2.91
CA THR A 208 9.20 -0.54 -3.57
C THR A 208 8.80 -1.29 -4.84
N VAL A 209 9.63 -1.20 -5.89
CA VAL A 209 9.40 -1.88 -7.16
C VAL A 209 10.71 -2.48 -7.66
N GLY A 210 10.69 -3.78 -7.92
CA GLY A 210 11.86 -4.51 -8.40
C GLY A 210 12.20 -4.19 -9.87
N GLY A 211 13.47 -4.30 -10.17
CA GLY A 211 14.01 -3.99 -11.48
C GLY A 211 13.40 -4.80 -12.63
N GLY A 212 13.32 -4.22 -13.82
CA GLY A 212 12.70 -4.80 -15.01
C GLY A 212 11.17 -4.71 -15.05
N THR A 213 10.56 -4.24 -13.98
CA THR A 213 9.10 -4.04 -13.90
C THR A 213 8.66 -2.86 -14.76
N VAL A 214 7.52 -3.01 -15.42
CA VAL A 214 6.89 -2.00 -16.27
C VAL A 214 5.63 -1.47 -15.59
N ILE A 215 5.56 -0.17 -15.42
CA ILE A 215 4.39 0.54 -14.88
C ILE A 215 3.65 1.20 -16.03
N LEU A 216 2.40 0.82 -16.23
CA LEU A 216 1.50 1.33 -17.27
C LEU A 216 0.69 2.53 -16.77
N PRO A 217 0.09 3.34 -17.67
CA PRO A 217 -0.65 4.54 -17.29
C PRO A 217 -1.83 4.28 -16.36
N GLY A 218 -2.13 5.23 -15.47
CA GLY A 218 -3.22 5.14 -14.50
C GLY A 218 -2.94 4.20 -13.32
N THR A 219 -1.70 3.77 -13.15
CA THR A 219 -1.30 2.91 -12.03
C THR A 219 -1.11 3.72 -10.76
N ILE A 220 -1.71 3.25 -9.66
CA ILE A 220 -1.59 3.81 -8.31
C ILE A 220 -1.02 2.74 -7.39
N LEU A 221 0.20 2.95 -6.89
CA LEU A 221 0.83 2.11 -5.87
C LEU A 221 0.96 2.91 -4.59
N ARG A 222 0.40 2.42 -3.48
CA ARG A 222 0.37 3.18 -2.22
C ARG A 222 0.47 2.30 -0.97
N GLY A 223 0.61 2.94 0.18
CA GLY A 223 0.84 2.27 1.46
C GLY A 223 2.17 1.50 1.45
N ARG A 224 2.28 0.46 2.26
CA ARG A 224 3.47 -0.41 2.32
C ARG A 224 3.38 -1.51 1.25
N THR A 225 3.42 -1.10 -0.02
CA THR A 225 3.36 -2.02 -1.17
C THR A 225 4.75 -2.34 -1.69
N SER A 226 5.03 -3.62 -1.86
CA SER A 226 6.23 -4.13 -2.52
C SER A 226 5.85 -4.89 -3.79
N VAL A 227 6.42 -4.51 -4.93
CA VAL A 227 6.27 -5.19 -6.22
C VAL A 227 7.62 -5.79 -6.61
N GLY A 228 7.62 -7.07 -6.98
CA GLY A 228 8.81 -7.81 -7.38
C GLY A 228 9.38 -7.37 -8.73
N ARG A 229 10.27 -8.19 -9.26
CA ARG A 229 11.01 -7.96 -10.50
C ARG A 229 10.25 -8.47 -11.72
N PHE A 230 10.47 -7.81 -12.87
CA PHE A 230 9.92 -8.22 -14.16
C PHE A 230 8.39 -8.34 -14.17
N CYS A 231 7.71 -7.53 -13.38
CA CYS A 231 6.25 -7.43 -13.35
C CYS A 231 5.73 -6.49 -14.46
N GLU A 232 4.45 -6.64 -14.79
CA GLU A 232 3.70 -5.64 -15.55
C GLU A 232 2.49 -5.19 -14.74
N VAL A 233 2.42 -3.91 -14.38
CA VAL A 233 1.37 -3.37 -13.52
C VAL A 233 0.65 -2.23 -14.23
N GLY A 234 -0.64 -2.38 -14.37
CA GLY A 234 -1.49 -1.42 -15.07
C GLY A 234 -2.12 -2.03 -16.34
N PRO A 235 -2.77 -1.22 -17.20
CA PRO A 235 -3.16 0.16 -16.90
C PRO A 235 -4.27 0.24 -15.83
N ASN A 236 -4.54 1.44 -15.28
CA ASN A 236 -5.67 1.69 -14.38
C ASN A 236 -5.75 0.68 -13.20
N THR A 237 -4.61 0.38 -12.62
CA THR A 237 -4.47 -0.58 -11.52
C THR A 237 -4.18 0.14 -10.21
N MET A 238 -4.84 -0.24 -9.12
CA MET A 238 -4.51 0.23 -7.78
C MET A 238 -4.05 -0.93 -6.89
N ILE A 239 -2.87 -0.79 -6.29
CA ILE A 239 -2.33 -1.75 -5.32
C ILE A 239 -1.99 -1.00 -4.02
N ARG A 240 -2.52 -1.50 -2.89
CA ARG A 240 -2.31 -0.90 -1.57
C ARG A 240 -1.99 -1.97 -0.53
N ASP A 241 -0.92 -1.76 0.23
CA ASP A 241 -0.51 -2.64 1.35
C ASP A 241 -0.39 -4.11 0.93
N CYS A 242 0.23 -4.36 -0.22
CA CYS A 242 0.40 -5.70 -0.79
C CYS A 242 1.87 -6.08 -0.97
N ILE A 243 2.13 -7.37 -0.86
CA ILE A 243 3.40 -7.98 -1.29
C ILE A 243 3.12 -8.72 -2.59
N VAL A 244 3.75 -8.26 -3.67
CA VAL A 244 3.62 -8.84 -5.02
C VAL A 244 4.97 -9.42 -5.44
N GLY A 245 5.00 -10.70 -5.76
CA GLY A 245 6.20 -11.43 -6.16
C GLY A 245 6.69 -11.07 -7.56
N ASP A 246 7.69 -11.82 -8.04
CA ASP A 246 8.31 -11.61 -9.34
C ASP A 246 7.41 -12.08 -10.50
N ARG A 247 7.58 -11.49 -11.69
CA ARG A 247 6.89 -11.89 -12.93
C ARG A 247 5.37 -11.91 -12.85
N VAL A 248 4.80 -11.07 -11.99
CA VAL A 248 3.35 -10.92 -11.84
C VAL A 248 2.82 -9.90 -12.85
N THR A 249 1.68 -10.22 -13.45
CA THR A 249 0.91 -9.29 -14.29
C THR A 249 -0.37 -8.89 -13.57
N VAL A 250 -0.58 -7.59 -13.39
CA VAL A 250 -1.83 -7.04 -12.80
C VAL A 250 -2.42 -6.03 -13.78
N ASN A 251 -3.56 -6.34 -14.35
CA ASN A 251 -4.20 -5.53 -15.38
C ASN A 251 -5.54 -4.96 -14.87
N ALA A 252 -5.74 -3.66 -14.95
CA ALA A 252 -6.98 -2.91 -14.68
C ALA A 252 -7.73 -3.42 -13.42
N SER A 253 -7.00 -3.66 -12.33
CA SER A 253 -7.51 -4.37 -11.16
C SER A 253 -7.19 -3.64 -9.86
N GLN A 254 -7.87 -4.00 -8.77
CA GLN A 254 -7.64 -3.47 -7.45
C GLN A 254 -7.17 -4.55 -6.47
N LEU A 255 -6.05 -4.31 -5.79
CA LEU A 255 -5.49 -5.21 -4.80
C LEU A 255 -5.28 -4.44 -3.49
N SER A 256 -5.63 -5.03 -2.36
CA SER A 256 -5.38 -4.45 -1.05
C SER A 256 -5.09 -5.50 0.02
N GLY A 257 -4.13 -5.20 0.92
CA GLY A 257 -3.82 -5.98 2.12
C GLY A 257 -3.60 -7.47 1.87
N SER A 258 -2.86 -7.84 0.82
CA SER A 258 -2.76 -9.23 0.35
C SER A 258 -1.36 -9.57 -0.15
N THR A 259 -1.07 -10.87 -0.18
CA THR A 259 0.16 -11.42 -0.75
C THR A 259 -0.14 -12.13 -2.07
N VAL A 260 0.63 -11.81 -3.10
CA VAL A 260 0.56 -12.41 -4.44
C VAL A 260 1.93 -12.98 -4.77
N GLU A 261 2.02 -14.29 -4.97
CA GLU A 261 3.28 -14.93 -5.28
C GLU A 261 3.68 -14.77 -6.75
N GLU A 262 4.82 -15.36 -7.09
CA GLU A 262 5.45 -15.28 -8.39
C GLU A 262 4.59 -15.83 -9.54
N GLY A 263 4.69 -15.22 -10.73
CA GLY A 263 4.08 -15.71 -11.96
C GLY A 263 2.55 -15.59 -12.04
N VAL A 264 1.93 -14.94 -11.07
CA VAL A 264 0.47 -14.75 -11.01
C VAL A 264 0.00 -13.77 -12.08
N ILE A 265 -1.16 -14.07 -12.68
CA ILE A 265 -1.83 -13.18 -13.63
C ILE A 265 -3.18 -12.77 -13.03
N ILE A 266 -3.41 -11.45 -12.88
CA ILE A 266 -4.64 -10.89 -12.31
C ILE A 266 -5.30 -9.92 -13.30
N GLY A 267 -6.59 -10.10 -13.48
CA GLY A 267 -7.43 -9.17 -14.23
C GLY A 267 -7.77 -9.60 -15.67
N PRO A 268 -8.37 -8.67 -16.43
CA PRO A 268 -8.74 -7.33 -15.98
C PRO A 268 -9.95 -7.32 -15.02
N PHE A 269 -10.15 -6.19 -14.33
CA PHE A 269 -11.31 -5.92 -13.46
C PHE A 269 -11.47 -6.91 -12.29
N ALA A 270 -10.37 -7.44 -11.78
CA ALA A 270 -10.38 -8.24 -10.56
C ALA A 270 -10.28 -7.36 -9.31
N HIS A 271 -10.86 -7.84 -8.20
CA HIS A 271 -10.75 -7.19 -6.91
C HIS A 271 -10.22 -8.18 -5.86
N VAL A 272 -8.95 -8.08 -5.53
CA VAL A 272 -8.32 -8.84 -4.44
C VAL A 272 -8.42 -8.00 -3.17
N ARG A 273 -9.30 -8.42 -2.27
CA ARG A 273 -9.60 -7.75 -1.00
C ARG A 273 -8.65 -8.22 0.10
N PRO A 274 -8.56 -7.50 1.23
CA PRO A 274 -7.64 -7.85 2.31
C PRO A 274 -7.75 -9.30 2.80
N GLY A 275 -6.61 -9.83 3.26
CA GLY A 275 -6.51 -11.17 3.82
C GLY A 275 -6.42 -12.28 2.77
N CYS A 276 -6.03 -11.96 1.52
CA CYS A 276 -5.82 -12.99 0.50
C CYS A 276 -4.33 -13.38 0.38
N HIS A 277 -4.11 -14.67 0.16
CA HIS A 277 -2.84 -15.22 -0.29
C HIS A 277 -3.05 -15.94 -1.63
N VAL A 278 -2.38 -15.44 -2.67
CA VAL A 278 -2.49 -15.98 -4.03
C VAL A 278 -1.17 -16.65 -4.39
N GLY A 279 -1.19 -17.98 -4.47
CA GLY A 279 -0.02 -18.83 -4.71
C GLY A 279 0.55 -18.69 -6.12
N LYS A 280 1.71 -19.31 -6.35
CA LYS A 280 2.45 -19.23 -7.61
C LYS A 280 1.62 -19.66 -8.82
N ASP A 281 1.85 -18.98 -9.96
CA ASP A 281 1.28 -19.31 -11.25
C ASP A 281 -0.26 -19.35 -11.29
N VAL A 282 -0.93 -18.79 -10.29
CA VAL A 282 -2.40 -18.67 -10.25
C VAL A 282 -2.89 -17.71 -11.32
N LYS A 283 -4.04 -18.03 -11.90
CA LYS A 283 -4.75 -17.13 -12.82
C LYS A 283 -6.06 -16.66 -12.19
N VAL A 284 -6.16 -15.37 -11.94
CA VAL A 284 -7.38 -14.67 -11.49
C VAL A 284 -7.89 -13.85 -12.66
N GLY A 285 -8.96 -14.29 -13.27
CA GLY A 285 -9.50 -13.69 -14.51
C GLY A 285 -10.40 -12.48 -14.25
N ASP A 286 -11.14 -12.12 -15.29
CA ASP A 286 -11.96 -10.92 -15.34
C ASP A 286 -13.18 -10.99 -14.41
N PHE A 287 -13.45 -9.87 -13.72
CA PHE A 287 -14.58 -9.72 -12.79
C PHE A 287 -14.57 -10.74 -11.64
N VAL A 288 -13.40 -11.14 -11.18
CA VAL A 288 -13.24 -12.01 -10.01
C VAL A 288 -13.05 -11.16 -8.76
N ALA A 289 -13.75 -11.51 -7.68
CA ALA A 289 -13.52 -10.96 -6.36
C ALA A 289 -13.00 -12.04 -5.41
N LEU A 290 -11.83 -11.79 -4.81
CA LEU A 290 -11.24 -12.60 -3.74
C LEU A 290 -11.34 -11.85 -2.42
N LYS A 291 -11.65 -12.55 -1.32
CA LYS A 291 -11.69 -11.98 0.02
C LYS A 291 -11.32 -13.01 1.08
N ASN A 292 -10.36 -12.68 1.93
CA ASN A 292 -9.96 -13.54 3.06
C ASN A 292 -9.81 -15.02 2.64
N SER A 293 -9.06 -15.25 1.55
CA SER A 293 -8.97 -16.55 0.89
C SER A 293 -7.54 -16.91 0.55
N THR A 294 -7.21 -18.20 0.65
CA THR A 294 -5.95 -18.76 0.20
C THR A 294 -6.19 -19.49 -1.12
N VAL A 295 -5.36 -19.22 -2.12
CA VAL A 295 -5.45 -19.85 -3.45
C VAL A 295 -4.14 -20.58 -3.73
N GLY A 296 -4.20 -21.89 -3.83
CA GLY A 296 -3.05 -22.77 -4.06
C GLY A 296 -2.42 -22.61 -5.44
N GLN A 297 -1.17 -23.04 -5.54
CA GLN A 297 -0.34 -22.90 -6.74
C GLN A 297 -1.06 -23.46 -7.99
N GLY A 298 -0.99 -22.70 -9.09
CA GLY A 298 -1.49 -23.09 -10.41
C GLY A 298 -3.00 -23.18 -10.51
N ALA A 299 -3.75 -22.79 -9.47
CA ALA A 299 -5.20 -22.75 -9.53
C ALA A 299 -5.70 -21.70 -10.55
N LYS A 300 -6.89 -21.94 -11.11
CA LYS A 300 -7.50 -21.08 -12.11
C LYS A 300 -8.89 -20.63 -11.66
N ILE A 301 -9.08 -19.33 -11.51
CA ILE A 301 -10.35 -18.70 -11.20
C ILE A 301 -10.73 -17.84 -12.39
N SER A 302 -11.52 -18.39 -13.30
CA SER A 302 -11.59 -17.88 -14.68
C SER A 302 -12.25 -16.52 -14.83
N ARG A 303 -13.49 -16.34 -14.40
CA ARG A 303 -14.24 -15.09 -14.54
C ARG A 303 -15.54 -15.05 -13.76
N LEU A 304 -16.07 -13.84 -13.49
CA LEU A 304 -17.38 -13.60 -12.85
C LEU A 304 -17.57 -14.44 -11.57
N THR A 305 -16.53 -14.57 -10.76
CA THR A 305 -16.48 -15.53 -9.65
C THR A 305 -16.26 -14.76 -8.35
N TYR A 306 -16.99 -15.16 -7.29
CA TYR A 306 -16.74 -14.68 -5.94
C TYR A 306 -16.16 -15.81 -5.09
N VAL A 307 -14.97 -15.58 -4.56
CA VAL A 307 -14.27 -16.46 -3.62
C VAL A 307 -14.05 -15.72 -2.32
N GLY A 308 -14.88 -15.97 -1.35
CA GLY A 308 -14.80 -15.36 -0.02
C GLY A 308 -14.70 -16.38 1.08
N ASP A 309 -13.83 -16.15 2.06
CA ASP A 309 -13.58 -17.04 3.20
C ASP A 309 -13.36 -18.49 2.73
N CYS A 310 -12.40 -18.70 1.82
CA CYS A 310 -12.21 -19.99 1.12
C CYS A 310 -10.74 -20.39 1.05
N ASP A 311 -10.47 -21.68 1.16
CA ASP A 311 -9.21 -22.30 0.83
C ASP A 311 -9.37 -23.07 -0.48
N VAL A 312 -8.66 -22.64 -1.53
CA VAL A 312 -8.64 -23.27 -2.84
C VAL A 312 -7.33 -24.02 -3.01
N GLY A 313 -7.41 -25.31 -3.25
CA GLY A 313 -6.26 -26.19 -3.42
C GLY A 313 -5.46 -25.93 -4.69
N GLU A 314 -4.31 -26.58 -4.78
CA GLU A 314 -3.41 -26.47 -5.92
C GLU A 314 -4.08 -26.98 -7.20
N ARG A 315 -3.82 -26.31 -8.33
CA ARG A 315 -4.33 -26.70 -9.65
C ARG A 315 -5.85 -26.86 -9.73
N ALA A 316 -6.60 -26.43 -8.71
CA ALA A 316 -8.05 -26.39 -8.78
C ALA A 316 -8.53 -25.44 -9.88
N ASN A 317 -9.64 -25.78 -10.51
CA ASN A 317 -10.23 -24.97 -11.57
C ASN A 317 -11.67 -24.57 -11.22
N LEU A 318 -11.89 -23.26 -11.03
CA LEU A 318 -13.22 -22.70 -10.74
C LEU A 318 -13.83 -22.17 -12.02
N GLY A 319 -14.96 -22.74 -12.41
CA GLY A 319 -15.74 -22.32 -13.56
C GLY A 319 -16.35 -20.93 -13.39
N CYS A 320 -16.68 -20.30 -14.51
CA CYS A 320 -17.34 -18.99 -14.56
C CYS A 320 -18.62 -18.97 -13.70
N GLY A 321 -18.81 -17.91 -12.91
CA GLY A 321 -20.00 -17.73 -12.10
C GLY A 321 -20.03 -18.59 -10.81
N THR A 322 -18.92 -19.16 -10.41
CA THR A 322 -18.81 -19.87 -9.12
C THR A 322 -18.92 -18.86 -7.98
N VAL A 323 -19.69 -19.20 -6.96
CA VAL A 323 -19.86 -18.39 -5.75
C VAL A 323 -19.65 -19.24 -4.50
N THR A 324 -18.74 -18.83 -3.61
CA THR A 324 -18.70 -19.33 -2.24
C THR A 324 -19.72 -18.53 -1.42
N VAL A 325 -20.82 -19.20 -1.03
CA VAL A 325 -21.89 -18.58 -0.22
C VAL A 325 -21.45 -18.65 1.25
N ASN A 326 -20.63 -17.68 1.66
CA ASN A 326 -19.90 -17.70 2.93
C ASN A 326 -20.63 -17.03 4.11
N TYR A 327 -21.84 -16.50 3.91
CA TYR A 327 -22.58 -15.75 4.93
C TYR A 327 -24.04 -16.18 4.99
N ASP A 328 -24.52 -16.50 6.18
CA ASP A 328 -25.89 -16.98 6.44
C ASP A 328 -26.86 -15.88 6.93
N GLY A 329 -26.39 -14.62 6.97
CA GLY A 329 -27.13 -13.48 7.54
C GLY A 329 -26.66 -13.12 8.97
N THR A 330 -25.92 -13.99 9.65
CA THR A 330 -25.41 -13.78 11.01
C THR A 330 -23.92 -14.06 11.11
N SER A 331 -23.46 -15.18 10.57
CA SER A 331 -22.08 -15.68 10.70
C SER A 331 -21.47 -15.97 9.34
N LYS A 332 -20.14 -15.95 9.29
CA LYS A 332 -19.36 -16.33 8.11
C LYS A 332 -18.74 -17.70 8.31
N TYR A 333 -18.79 -18.51 7.26
CA TYR A 333 -18.25 -19.85 7.23
C TYR A 333 -17.27 -20.01 6.09
N ARG A 334 -16.33 -20.95 6.26
CA ARG A 334 -15.27 -21.20 5.30
C ARG A 334 -15.62 -22.36 4.37
N THR A 335 -15.29 -22.19 3.09
CA THR A 335 -15.35 -23.25 2.07
C THR A 335 -13.95 -23.82 1.87
N VAL A 336 -13.83 -25.13 1.66
CA VAL A 336 -12.58 -25.79 1.31
C VAL A 336 -12.75 -26.50 -0.04
N ILE A 337 -11.87 -26.17 -1.00
CA ILE A 337 -11.81 -26.80 -2.32
C ILE A 337 -10.45 -27.50 -2.41
N GLY A 338 -10.47 -28.83 -2.62
CA GLY A 338 -9.28 -29.65 -2.66
C GLY A 338 -8.42 -29.47 -3.90
N ASP A 339 -7.26 -30.11 -3.88
CA ASP A 339 -6.28 -30.07 -4.98
C ASP A 339 -6.85 -30.69 -6.25
N GLY A 340 -6.63 -30.06 -7.39
CA GLY A 340 -7.10 -30.52 -8.69
C GLY A 340 -8.62 -30.59 -8.84
N ALA A 341 -9.39 -30.10 -7.87
CA ALA A 341 -10.85 -30.09 -7.95
C ALA A 341 -11.35 -29.22 -9.13
N PHE A 342 -12.43 -29.66 -9.76
CA PHE A 342 -13.07 -28.95 -10.88
C PHE A 342 -14.48 -28.49 -10.47
N ILE A 343 -14.62 -27.18 -10.27
CA ILE A 343 -15.91 -26.58 -9.95
C ILE A 343 -16.59 -26.15 -11.25
N GLY A 344 -17.73 -26.76 -11.57
CA GLY A 344 -18.50 -26.43 -12.77
C GLY A 344 -19.02 -24.99 -12.77
N CYS A 345 -19.25 -24.41 -13.95
CA CYS A 345 -19.77 -23.05 -14.06
C CYS A 345 -21.10 -22.85 -13.32
N ASN A 346 -21.30 -21.65 -12.77
CA ASN A 346 -22.49 -21.29 -11.99
C ASN A 346 -22.80 -22.25 -10.82
N THR A 347 -21.75 -22.78 -10.20
CA THR A 347 -21.88 -23.58 -8.98
C THR A 347 -21.91 -22.64 -7.77
N ASN A 348 -22.90 -22.83 -6.88
CA ASN A 348 -22.92 -22.21 -5.57
C ASN A 348 -22.42 -23.23 -4.53
N LEU A 349 -21.38 -22.87 -3.79
CA LEU A 349 -20.86 -23.65 -2.66
C LEU A 349 -21.36 -23.01 -1.36
N VAL A 350 -22.35 -23.63 -0.71
CA VAL A 350 -22.97 -23.07 0.50
C VAL A 350 -22.13 -23.51 1.72
N ALA A 351 -21.39 -22.57 2.27
CA ALA A 351 -20.48 -22.84 3.38
C ALA A 351 -21.26 -23.07 4.71
N PRO A 352 -20.73 -23.92 5.61
CA PRO A 352 -19.48 -24.66 5.49
C PRO A 352 -19.61 -25.86 4.55
N VAL A 353 -18.73 -25.99 3.58
CA VAL A 353 -18.71 -27.15 2.65
C VAL A 353 -17.28 -27.45 2.21
N LYS A 354 -16.96 -28.73 2.06
CA LYS A 354 -15.68 -29.21 1.54
C LYS A 354 -15.89 -29.99 0.23
N VAL A 355 -15.18 -29.57 -0.82
CA VAL A 355 -15.03 -30.34 -2.05
C VAL A 355 -13.67 -31.01 -2.02
N GLY A 356 -13.64 -32.35 -2.06
CA GLY A 356 -12.42 -33.14 -1.93
C GLY A 356 -11.50 -33.02 -3.14
N ASP A 357 -10.28 -33.57 -3.02
CA ASP A 357 -9.26 -33.55 -4.05
C ASP A 357 -9.75 -34.26 -5.30
N GLY A 358 -9.47 -33.70 -6.49
CA GLY A 358 -9.90 -34.28 -7.76
C GLY A 358 -11.41 -34.34 -7.97
N ALA A 359 -12.22 -33.86 -7.05
CA ALA A 359 -13.67 -33.91 -7.16
C ALA A 359 -14.21 -32.90 -8.17
N TYR A 360 -15.37 -33.22 -8.72
CA TYR A 360 -16.08 -32.41 -9.72
C TYR A 360 -17.44 -31.95 -9.20
N THR A 361 -17.84 -30.74 -9.53
CA THR A 361 -19.23 -30.32 -9.38
C THR A 361 -19.83 -30.05 -10.78
N ALA A 362 -21.07 -30.53 -11.01
CA ALA A 362 -21.74 -30.27 -12.27
C ALA A 362 -22.15 -28.79 -12.38
N ALA A 363 -22.02 -28.21 -13.57
CA ALA A 363 -22.44 -26.84 -13.82
C ALA A 363 -23.88 -26.55 -13.41
N GLY A 364 -24.13 -25.38 -12.79
CA GLY A 364 -25.44 -24.98 -12.29
C GLY A 364 -25.90 -25.69 -11.02
N SER A 365 -24.99 -26.31 -10.27
CA SER A 365 -25.30 -27.00 -9.02
C SER A 365 -25.24 -26.05 -7.83
N THR A 366 -26.09 -26.29 -6.83
CA THR A 366 -25.98 -25.69 -5.48
C THR A 366 -25.58 -26.79 -4.49
N ILE A 367 -24.34 -26.77 -4.05
CA ILE A 367 -23.72 -27.78 -3.20
C ILE A 367 -23.85 -27.34 -1.74
N THR A 368 -24.50 -28.18 -0.93
CA THR A 368 -24.78 -27.93 0.50
C THR A 368 -24.12 -28.96 1.43
N ASP A 369 -23.65 -30.04 0.86
CA ASP A 369 -23.02 -31.15 1.60
C ASP A 369 -21.63 -31.42 1.05
N ASP A 370 -20.74 -31.97 1.87
CA ASP A 370 -19.37 -32.30 1.48
C ASP A 370 -19.33 -33.26 0.28
N VAL A 371 -18.42 -32.97 -0.64
CA VAL A 371 -18.17 -33.80 -1.83
C VAL A 371 -16.90 -34.62 -1.61
N PRO A 372 -16.96 -35.96 -1.55
CA PRO A 372 -15.76 -36.79 -1.38
C PRO A 372 -14.76 -36.61 -2.53
N ALA A 373 -13.49 -36.91 -2.26
CA ALA A 373 -12.45 -36.88 -3.30
C ALA A 373 -12.85 -37.77 -4.51
N ASP A 374 -12.39 -37.39 -5.69
CA ASP A 374 -12.60 -38.10 -6.97
C ASP A 374 -14.09 -38.37 -7.31
N SER A 375 -15.02 -37.60 -6.75
CA SER A 375 -16.46 -37.76 -6.93
C SER A 375 -17.06 -36.66 -7.80
N LEU A 376 -18.20 -36.92 -8.41
CA LEU A 376 -19.00 -35.93 -9.13
C LEU A 376 -20.28 -35.61 -8.36
N ALA A 377 -20.40 -34.36 -7.88
CA ALA A 377 -21.64 -33.87 -7.27
C ALA A 377 -22.53 -33.18 -8.32
N ILE A 378 -23.83 -33.57 -8.34
CA ILE A 378 -24.85 -32.99 -9.21
C ILE A 378 -26.03 -32.55 -8.35
N ALA A 379 -26.22 -31.24 -8.17
CA ALA A 379 -27.30 -30.67 -7.36
C ALA A 379 -28.12 -29.66 -8.17
N ARG A 380 -28.79 -30.19 -9.21
CA ARG A 380 -29.67 -29.44 -10.10
C ARG A 380 -30.76 -30.35 -10.68
N SER A 381 -31.85 -29.73 -11.13
CA SER A 381 -32.96 -30.48 -11.74
C SER A 381 -32.55 -31.21 -13.03
N VAL A 382 -33.14 -32.35 -13.27
CA VAL A 382 -32.98 -33.07 -14.54
C VAL A 382 -33.62 -32.27 -15.67
N GLN A 383 -32.92 -32.20 -16.83
CA GLN A 383 -33.41 -31.47 -17.97
C GLN A 383 -34.70 -32.13 -18.55
N VAL A 384 -35.71 -31.28 -18.73
CA VAL A 384 -36.96 -31.69 -19.42
C VAL A 384 -37.08 -30.97 -20.73
N VAL A 385 -37.26 -31.75 -21.84
CA VAL A 385 -37.44 -31.23 -23.18
C VAL A 385 -38.89 -31.37 -23.62
N LYS A 386 -39.56 -30.25 -23.85
CA LYS A 386 -40.92 -30.23 -24.45
C LYS A 386 -40.82 -30.02 -25.96
N LYS A 387 -40.84 -31.12 -26.73
CA LYS A 387 -40.74 -31.09 -28.19
C LYS A 387 -41.83 -30.24 -28.82
N GLN A 388 -41.48 -29.45 -29.84
CA GLN A 388 -42.36 -28.55 -30.61
C GLN A 388 -43.09 -27.48 -29.81
N TRP A 389 -42.72 -27.25 -28.55
CA TRP A 389 -43.38 -26.26 -27.69
C TRP A 389 -43.41 -24.84 -28.33
N ALA A 390 -42.29 -24.38 -28.84
CA ALA A 390 -42.18 -23.06 -29.46
C ALA A 390 -42.99 -22.96 -30.75
N ALA A 391 -43.06 -24.03 -31.62
CA ALA A 391 -43.86 -24.06 -32.81
C ALA A 391 -45.37 -23.99 -32.49
N LYS A 392 -45.82 -24.76 -31.49
CA LYS A 392 -47.20 -24.71 -31.01
C LYS A 392 -47.58 -23.34 -30.45
N ARG A 393 -46.64 -22.67 -29.76
CA ARG A 393 -46.88 -21.33 -29.22
C ARG A 393 -46.98 -20.26 -30.31
N ARG A 394 -46.12 -20.29 -31.33
CA ARG A 394 -46.21 -19.36 -32.49
C ARG A 394 -47.55 -19.52 -33.23
N ARG A 395 -47.99 -20.74 -33.48
CA ARG A 395 -49.30 -20.98 -34.10
C ARG A 395 -50.48 -20.40 -33.32
N ARG A 396 -50.40 -20.41 -31.97
CA ARG A 396 -51.45 -19.84 -31.09
C ARG A 396 -51.43 -18.33 -31.06
N SER A 397 -50.28 -17.67 -31.24
CA SER A 397 -50.11 -16.22 -31.22
C SER A 397 -50.30 -15.54 -32.59
N GLY A 398 -50.69 -16.28 -33.65
CA GLY A 398 -50.90 -15.72 -34.98
C GLY A 398 -49.64 -15.17 -35.68
N ARG A 399 -48.45 -15.56 -35.17
CA ARG A 399 -47.13 -15.20 -35.72
C ARG A 399 -46.51 -16.36 -36.45
#